data_acd9a4d7eec4a49a31a614bb7cae3583
#
_entry.id   acd9a4d7eec4a49a31a614bb7cae3583
#
_cell.length_a   1.000
_cell.length_b   1.000
_cell.length_c   1.000
_cell.angle_alpha   90.00
_cell.angle_beta   90.00
_cell.angle_gamma   90.00
#
_symmetry.space_group_name_H-M   'P 1'
#
loop_
_entity.id
_entity.type
_entity.pdbx_description
1 polymer ?
#
loop_
_entity_poly.entity_id
_entity_poly.type
_entity_poly.pdbx_seq_one_letter_code
_entity_poly.pdbx_strand_id
1 'polypeptide(L)'
;MSAVTIFQKLSQTFKPRLVISLVSVLAIFGTVVMISGGVWDAISHALREPEFFWTIQHITVYTGVAMTSSAGILGSILIIKKQTNGTLKKGIKIVIIGSAIQIISGLGDSISHDIFGIDGLVSWTHQPLEFGLILSALGGFLIIKSNNNQRLKKFLPFSILTLILAISWLGFNLSLLVGGPILCLPIYEMFSSGCAIL
;
A
#
# COMPACT_ATOMS: atom_id res chain seq x y z
N MET A 1 -32.02 -9.58 14.23
CA MET A 1 -30.93 -10.53 13.93
C MET A 1 -29.68 -10.01 14.62
N SER A 2 -29.00 -10.82 15.43
CA SER A 2 -27.79 -10.36 16.12
C SER A 2 -26.63 -10.26 15.12
N ALA A 3 -25.67 -9.35 15.40
CA ALA A 3 -24.46 -9.21 14.58
C ALA A 3 -23.70 -10.54 14.40
N VAL A 4 -23.77 -11.41 15.43
CA VAL A 4 -23.20 -12.78 15.40
C VAL A 4 -23.87 -13.64 14.33
N THR A 5 -25.20 -13.56 14.17
CA THR A 5 -25.94 -14.35 13.17
C THR A 5 -25.65 -13.89 11.75
N ILE A 6 -25.45 -12.57 11.53
CA ILE A 6 -25.06 -11.99 10.24
C ILE A 6 -23.63 -12.44 9.91
N PHE A 7 -22.73 -12.39 10.87
CA PHE A 7 -21.33 -12.81 10.71
C PHE A 7 -21.22 -14.34 10.41
N GLN A 8 -22.02 -15.17 11.08
CA GLN A 8 -22.08 -16.60 10.80
C GLN A 8 -22.62 -16.90 9.40
N LYS A 9 -23.66 -16.20 8.97
CA LYS A 9 -24.25 -16.38 7.63
C LYS A 9 -23.31 -15.92 6.50
N LEU A 10 -22.66 -14.76 6.64
CA LEU A 10 -21.58 -14.30 5.76
C LEU A 10 -20.41 -15.30 5.72
N SER A 11 -20.12 -15.91 6.87
CA SER A 11 -18.98 -16.83 6.98
C SER A 11 -19.19 -18.16 6.27
N GLN A 12 -20.43 -18.59 6.05
CA GLN A 12 -20.76 -19.83 5.32
C GLN A 12 -20.74 -19.65 3.80
N THR A 13 -20.89 -18.41 3.32
CA THR A 13 -21.04 -18.09 1.89
C THR A 13 -19.70 -17.98 1.15
N PHE A 14 -18.58 -17.72 1.86
CA PHE A 14 -17.28 -17.51 1.21
C PHE A 14 -16.47 -18.81 1.11
N LYS A 15 -16.32 -19.34 -0.10
CA LYS A 15 -15.39 -20.42 -0.40
C LYS A 15 -13.95 -19.93 -0.10
N PRO A 16 -13.15 -20.60 0.75
CA PRO A 16 -11.81 -20.14 1.15
C PRO A 16 -10.89 -19.85 -0.04
N ARG A 17 -10.98 -20.64 -1.09
CA ARG A 17 -10.20 -20.47 -2.32
C ARG A 17 -10.49 -19.13 -3.01
N LEU A 18 -11.75 -18.71 -3.04
CA LEU A 18 -12.15 -17.42 -3.61
C LEU A 18 -11.58 -16.26 -2.78
N VAL A 19 -11.71 -16.35 -1.45
CA VAL A 19 -11.20 -15.32 -0.54
C VAL A 19 -9.68 -15.19 -0.65
N ILE A 20 -8.93 -16.30 -0.72
CA ILE A 20 -7.47 -16.28 -0.92
C ILE A 20 -7.13 -15.60 -2.25
N SER A 21 -7.86 -15.89 -3.32
CA SER A 21 -7.64 -15.22 -4.61
C SER A 21 -7.91 -13.73 -4.55
N LEU A 22 -9.00 -13.33 -3.89
CA LEU A 22 -9.33 -11.90 -3.70
C LEU A 22 -8.27 -11.17 -2.87
N VAL A 23 -7.83 -11.77 -1.76
CA VAL A 23 -6.76 -11.21 -0.93
C VAL A 23 -5.49 -10.97 -1.76
N SER A 24 -5.09 -11.95 -2.58
CA SER A 24 -3.90 -11.82 -3.43
C SER A 24 -4.05 -10.72 -4.46
N VAL A 25 -5.19 -10.70 -5.17
CA VAL A 25 -5.46 -9.72 -6.23
C VAL A 25 -5.53 -8.32 -5.64
N LEU A 26 -6.30 -8.13 -4.57
CA LEU A 26 -6.43 -6.82 -3.92
C LEU A 26 -5.10 -6.31 -3.36
N ALA A 27 -4.27 -7.18 -2.77
CA ALA A 27 -2.96 -6.78 -2.28
C ALA A 27 -2.04 -6.32 -3.42
N ILE A 28 -1.96 -7.08 -4.52
CA ILE A 28 -1.07 -6.76 -5.65
C ILE A 28 -1.59 -5.56 -6.44
N PHE A 29 -2.86 -5.56 -6.85
CA PHE A 29 -3.42 -4.45 -7.63
C PHE A 29 -3.55 -3.17 -6.80
N GLY A 30 -3.89 -3.27 -5.52
CA GLY A 30 -3.89 -2.12 -4.61
C GLY A 30 -2.51 -1.46 -4.53
N THR A 31 -1.44 -2.27 -4.44
CA THR A 31 -0.05 -1.77 -4.48
C THR A 31 0.24 -1.05 -5.81
N VAL A 32 -0.16 -1.63 -6.95
CA VAL A 32 0.07 -0.98 -8.27
C VAL A 32 -0.69 0.34 -8.37
N VAL A 33 -1.94 0.40 -7.91
CA VAL A 33 -2.74 1.63 -7.89
C VAL A 33 -2.08 2.70 -7.03
N MET A 34 -1.55 2.33 -5.84
CA MET A 34 -0.82 3.27 -4.98
C MET A 34 0.43 3.81 -5.67
N ILE A 35 1.28 2.95 -6.26
CA ILE A 35 2.48 3.38 -6.99
C ILE A 35 2.09 4.31 -8.14
N SER A 36 1.03 3.99 -8.89
CA SER A 36 0.56 4.82 -10.00
C SER A 36 0.12 6.20 -9.52
N GLY A 37 -0.59 6.26 -8.39
CA GLY A 37 -0.97 7.52 -7.75
C GLY A 37 0.24 8.33 -7.29
N GLY A 38 1.21 7.70 -6.62
CA GLY A 38 2.43 8.36 -6.16
C GLY A 38 3.30 8.87 -7.32
N VAL A 39 3.44 8.10 -8.41
CA VAL A 39 4.15 8.57 -9.62
C VAL A 39 3.41 9.76 -10.25
N TRP A 40 2.09 9.70 -10.32
CA TRP A 40 1.31 10.82 -10.84
C TRP A 40 1.46 12.05 -9.98
N ASP A 41 1.43 11.91 -8.67
CA ASP A 41 1.65 12.96 -7.70
C ASP A 41 3.03 13.61 -7.88
N ALA A 42 4.09 12.81 -8.00
CA ALA A 42 5.44 13.30 -8.31
C ALA A 42 5.51 14.12 -9.61
N ILE A 43 4.78 13.70 -10.65
CA ILE A 43 4.70 14.44 -11.90
C ILE A 43 3.98 15.78 -11.72
N SER A 44 2.87 15.80 -10.96
CA SER A 44 2.11 17.02 -10.67
C SER A 44 2.96 18.04 -9.91
N HIS A 45 3.74 17.60 -8.92
CA HIS A 45 4.71 18.44 -8.22
C HIS A 45 5.76 19.00 -9.18
N ALA A 46 6.32 18.16 -10.08
CA ALA A 46 7.29 18.61 -11.07
C ALA A 46 6.72 19.64 -12.05
N LEU A 47 5.44 19.56 -12.36
CA LEU A 47 4.72 20.49 -13.23
C LEU A 47 4.19 21.72 -12.49
N ARG A 48 4.37 21.80 -11.17
CA ARG A 48 3.86 22.88 -10.31
C ARG A 48 2.34 23.04 -10.42
N GLU A 49 1.61 21.94 -10.52
CA GLU A 49 0.15 21.97 -10.50
C GLU A 49 -0.36 22.45 -9.13
N PRO A 50 -1.54 23.13 -9.09
CA PRO A 50 -2.12 23.54 -7.81
C PRO A 50 -2.38 22.35 -6.90
N GLU A 51 -1.91 22.41 -5.67
CA GLU A 51 -1.96 21.33 -4.71
C GLU A 51 -2.99 21.57 -3.62
N PHE A 52 -3.74 20.54 -3.31
CA PHE A 52 -4.56 20.40 -2.11
C PHE A 52 -4.67 18.92 -1.77
N PHE A 53 -4.96 18.59 -0.52
CA PHE A 53 -4.89 17.19 -0.08
C PHE A 53 -5.75 16.22 -0.91
N TRP A 54 -6.96 16.60 -1.30
CA TRP A 54 -7.87 15.74 -2.07
C TRP A 54 -7.73 15.89 -3.59
N THR A 55 -6.51 15.88 -4.09
CA THR A 55 -6.25 15.79 -5.53
C THR A 55 -6.59 14.40 -6.06
N ILE A 56 -6.74 14.28 -7.38
CA ILE A 56 -7.01 12.98 -8.03
C ILE A 56 -5.87 11.99 -7.80
N GLN A 57 -4.63 12.46 -7.64
CA GLN A 57 -3.45 11.67 -7.34
C GLN A 57 -3.58 11.02 -5.97
N HIS A 58 -3.87 11.80 -4.93
CA HIS A 58 -4.10 11.30 -3.57
C HIS A 58 -5.31 10.38 -3.50
N ILE A 59 -6.42 10.71 -4.18
CA ILE A 59 -7.58 9.81 -4.27
C ILE A 59 -7.16 8.45 -4.87
N THR A 60 -6.27 8.45 -5.87
CA THR A 60 -5.74 7.22 -6.46
C THR A 60 -4.92 6.42 -5.45
N VAL A 61 -4.01 7.08 -4.72
CA VAL A 61 -3.23 6.44 -3.64
C VAL A 61 -4.17 5.83 -2.60
N TYR A 62 -5.13 6.59 -2.07
CA TYR A 62 -6.07 6.10 -1.04
C TYR A 62 -7.02 5.02 -1.55
N THR A 63 -7.33 5.00 -2.85
CA THR A 63 -8.02 3.86 -3.47
C THR A 63 -7.18 2.59 -3.35
N GLY A 64 -5.89 2.65 -3.62
CA GLY A 64 -4.97 1.54 -3.42
C GLY A 64 -4.87 1.11 -1.96
N VAL A 65 -4.82 2.06 -1.01
CA VAL A 65 -4.88 1.77 0.44
C VAL A 65 -6.18 1.05 0.80
N ALA A 66 -7.32 1.48 0.29
CA ALA A 66 -8.60 0.82 0.53
C ALA A 66 -8.61 -0.63 -0.01
N MET A 67 -7.99 -0.88 -1.17
CA MET A 67 -7.85 -2.23 -1.73
C MET A 67 -6.97 -3.12 -0.85
N THR A 68 -5.78 -2.65 -0.44
CA THR A 68 -4.87 -3.42 0.43
C THR A 68 -5.47 -3.64 1.82
N SER A 69 -6.21 -2.67 2.36
CA SER A 69 -6.93 -2.79 3.63
C SER A 69 -8.04 -3.82 3.54
N SER A 70 -8.78 -3.84 2.43
CA SER A 70 -9.80 -4.88 2.17
C SER A 70 -9.16 -6.26 2.11
N ALA A 71 -7.96 -6.38 1.50
CA ALA A 71 -7.19 -7.62 1.52
C ALA A 71 -6.80 -8.04 2.95
N GLY A 72 -6.37 -7.08 3.77
CA GLY A 72 -6.06 -7.31 5.19
C GLY A 72 -7.26 -7.82 5.99
N ILE A 73 -8.43 -7.18 5.83
CA ILE A 73 -9.67 -7.58 6.50
C ILE A 73 -10.09 -9.00 6.08
N LEU A 74 -10.14 -9.28 4.77
CA LEU A 74 -10.49 -10.60 4.26
C LEU A 74 -9.48 -11.68 4.71
N GLY A 75 -8.19 -11.33 4.72
CA GLY A 75 -7.13 -12.19 5.22
C GLY A 75 -7.28 -12.51 6.71
N SER A 76 -7.66 -11.53 7.52
CA SER A 76 -7.92 -11.72 8.96
C SER A 76 -9.03 -12.75 9.20
N ILE A 77 -10.10 -12.71 8.40
CA ILE A 77 -11.19 -13.70 8.48
C ILE A 77 -10.66 -15.12 8.23
N LEU A 78 -9.78 -15.30 7.23
CA LEU A 78 -9.18 -16.61 6.95
C LEU A 78 -8.31 -17.13 8.11
N ILE A 79 -7.56 -16.24 8.76
CA ILE A 79 -6.72 -16.60 9.92
C ILE A 79 -7.59 -17.00 11.12
N ILE A 80 -8.61 -16.18 11.45
CA ILE A 80 -9.54 -16.44 12.56
C ILE A 80 -10.24 -17.80 12.37
N LYS A 81 -10.63 -18.12 11.13
CA LYS A 81 -11.25 -19.41 10.80
C LYS A 81 -10.26 -20.58 10.72
N LYS A 82 -8.97 -20.36 10.99
CA LYS A 82 -7.91 -21.38 10.88
C LYS A 82 -7.84 -22.07 9.50
N GLN A 83 -8.21 -21.33 8.44
CA GLN A 83 -8.25 -21.84 7.06
C GLN A 83 -6.90 -21.67 6.31
N THR A 84 -5.86 -21.29 7.02
CA THR A 84 -4.54 -21.00 6.46
C THR A 84 -3.44 -21.60 7.30
N ASN A 85 -2.35 -22.06 6.63
CA ASN A 85 -1.16 -22.61 7.27
C ASN A 85 0.11 -22.21 6.51
N GLY A 86 1.26 -22.52 7.07
CA GLY A 86 2.58 -22.36 6.44
C GLY A 86 2.81 -20.97 5.82
N THR A 87 3.36 -20.94 4.60
CA THR A 87 3.70 -19.73 3.86
C THR A 87 2.48 -18.89 3.51
N LEU A 88 1.33 -19.52 3.21
CA LEU A 88 0.09 -18.81 2.96
C LEU A 88 -0.31 -17.95 4.16
N LYS A 89 -0.28 -18.51 5.38
CA LYS A 89 -0.58 -17.78 6.60
C LYS A 89 0.41 -16.63 6.85
N LYS A 90 1.71 -16.85 6.57
CA LYS A 90 2.74 -15.81 6.68
C LYS A 90 2.43 -14.65 5.71
N GLY A 91 2.16 -14.96 4.43
CA GLY A 91 1.82 -13.95 3.43
C GLY A 91 0.60 -13.10 3.84
N ILE A 92 -0.46 -13.74 4.32
CA ILE A 92 -1.66 -13.03 4.79
C ILE A 92 -1.34 -12.13 6.00
N LYS A 93 -0.56 -12.61 6.96
CA LYS A 93 -0.15 -11.77 8.11
C LYS A 93 0.63 -10.54 7.66
N ILE A 94 1.52 -10.69 6.69
CA ILE A 94 2.31 -9.58 6.14
C ILE A 94 1.39 -8.57 5.44
N VAL A 95 0.38 -9.01 4.67
CA VAL A 95 -0.64 -8.10 4.10
C VAL A 95 -1.38 -7.34 5.20
N ILE A 96 -1.80 -8.02 6.27
CA ILE A 96 -2.50 -7.38 7.40
C ILE A 96 -1.62 -6.30 8.04
N ILE A 97 -0.36 -6.61 8.29
CA ILE A 97 0.59 -5.65 8.89
C ILE A 97 0.81 -4.48 7.93
N GLY A 98 1.07 -4.75 6.65
CA GLY A 98 1.27 -3.72 5.64
C GLY A 98 0.07 -2.79 5.51
N SER A 99 -1.15 -3.33 5.44
CA SER A 99 -2.37 -2.53 5.35
C SER A 99 -2.63 -1.72 6.62
N ALA A 100 -2.34 -2.24 7.80
CA ALA A 100 -2.47 -1.50 9.05
C ALA A 100 -1.49 -0.32 9.11
N ILE A 101 -0.24 -0.51 8.70
CA ILE A 101 0.74 0.57 8.59
C ILE A 101 0.25 1.64 7.61
N GLN A 102 -0.26 1.25 6.43
CA GLN A 102 -0.77 2.20 5.43
C GLN A 102 -1.93 3.04 5.97
N ILE A 103 -2.89 2.45 6.70
CA ILE A 103 -4.00 3.18 7.30
C ILE A 103 -3.49 4.19 8.32
N ILE A 104 -2.63 3.75 9.24
CA ILE A 104 -2.09 4.62 10.31
C ILE A 104 -1.27 5.76 9.71
N SER A 105 -0.41 5.45 8.75
CA SER A 105 0.44 6.44 8.08
C SER A 105 -0.37 7.41 7.23
N GLY A 106 -1.38 6.94 6.51
CA GLY A 106 -2.25 7.80 5.72
C GLY A 106 -3.09 8.76 6.58
N LEU A 107 -3.54 8.32 7.76
CA LEU A 107 -4.17 9.21 8.74
C LEU A 107 -3.16 10.23 9.30
N GLY A 108 -1.95 9.78 9.63
CA GLY A 108 -0.87 10.65 10.08
C GLY A 108 -0.49 11.69 9.04
N ASP A 109 -0.43 11.30 7.78
CA ASP A 109 -0.15 12.16 6.65
C ASP A 109 -1.24 13.23 6.48
N SER A 110 -2.51 12.86 6.49
CA SER A 110 -3.61 13.81 6.44
C SER A 110 -3.55 14.85 7.57
N ILE A 111 -3.26 14.42 8.80
CA ILE A 111 -3.11 15.32 9.95
C ILE A 111 -1.88 16.23 9.79
N SER A 112 -0.79 15.70 9.25
CA SER A 112 0.42 16.47 8.98
C SER A 112 0.15 17.61 7.99
N HIS A 113 -0.56 17.32 6.91
CA HIS A 113 -0.98 18.33 5.94
C HIS A 113 -1.89 19.42 6.53
N ASP A 114 -2.78 19.05 7.43
CA ASP A 114 -3.66 20.02 8.11
C ASP A 114 -2.89 20.94 9.05
N ILE A 115 -1.83 20.45 9.70
CA ILE A 115 -1.06 21.22 10.70
C ILE A 115 0.08 22.00 10.08
N PHE A 116 0.84 21.39 9.18
CA PHE A 116 2.10 21.94 8.64
C PHE A 116 1.98 22.42 7.19
N GLY A 117 0.83 22.20 6.56
CA GLY A 117 0.64 22.44 5.14
C GLY A 117 1.12 21.28 4.27
N ILE A 118 1.06 21.48 2.96
CA ILE A 118 1.45 20.44 1.99
C ILE A 118 2.98 20.37 1.96
N ASP A 119 3.53 19.20 2.26
CA ASP A 119 4.96 18.97 2.41
C ASP A 119 5.59 18.22 1.21
N GLY A 120 4.81 17.93 0.17
CA GLY A 120 5.27 17.26 -1.05
C GLY A 120 5.55 15.77 -0.89
N LEU A 121 6.09 15.16 -1.95
CA LEU A 121 6.28 13.71 -2.05
C LEU A 121 7.28 13.14 -1.03
N VAL A 122 8.27 13.91 -0.61
CA VAL A 122 9.39 13.45 0.23
C VAL A 122 9.17 13.80 1.69
N SER A 123 8.01 13.49 2.23
CA SER A 123 7.74 13.71 3.65
C SER A 123 8.09 12.50 4.52
N TRP A 124 8.31 12.75 5.80
CA TRP A 124 8.51 11.68 6.79
C TRP A 124 7.25 10.82 6.97
N THR A 125 6.08 11.38 6.75
CA THR A 125 4.78 10.70 6.87
C THR A 125 4.55 9.71 5.75
N HIS A 126 5.09 9.96 4.55
CA HIS A 126 4.99 9.06 3.41
C HIS A 126 5.85 7.80 3.57
N GLN A 127 7.01 7.86 4.24
CA GLN A 127 7.93 6.72 4.32
C GLN A 127 7.30 5.46 4.95
N PRO A 128 6.58 5.54 6.08
CA PRO A 128 5.88 4.37 6.62
C PRO A 128 4.75 3.88 5.70
N LEU A 129 4.05 4.78 4.99
CA LEU A 129 3.02 4.42 4.01
C LEU A 129 3.63 3.54 2.90
N GLU A 130 4.77 3.95 2.35
CA GLU A 130 5.50 3.22 1.31
C GLU A 130 6.09 1.91 1.82
N PHE A 131 6.56 1.87 3.05
CA PHE A 131 6.98 0.61 3.68
C PHE A 131 5.82 -0.38 3.81
N GLY A 132 4.65 0.08 4.22
CA GLY A 132 3.42 -0.70 4.25
C GLY A 132 3.03 -1.24 2.87
N LEU A 133 3.28 -0.47 1.82
CA LEU A 133 3.08 -0.85 0.41
C LEU A 133 3.98 -2.04 0.02
N ILE A 134 5.28 -2.01 0.38
CA ILE A 134 6.20 -3.13 0.15
C ILE A 134 5.72 -4.39 0.87
N LEU A 135 5.28 -4.26 2.12
CA LEU A 135 4.75 -5.40 2.87
C LEU A 135 3.52 -5.99 2.21
N SER A 136 2.60 -5.16 1.70
CA SER A 136 1.41 -5.63 0.99
C SER A 136 1.79 -6.37 -0.31
N ALA A 137 2.73 -5.86 -1.08
CA ALA A 137 3.27 -6.52 -2.27
C ALA A 137 3.94 -7.86 -1.93
N LEU A 138 4.82 -7.88 -0.91
CA LEU A 138 5.50 -9.10 -0.45
C LEU A 138 4.51 -10.14 0.04
N GLY A 139 3.53 -9.74 0.83
CA GLY A 139 2.47 -10.63 1.30
C GLY A 139 1.67 -11.21 0.15
N GLY A 140 1.25 -10.38 -0.81
CA GLY A 140 0.55 -10.81 -2.03
C GLY A 140 1.37 -11.82 -2.86
N PHE A 141 2.66 -11.54 -3.07
CA PHE A 141 3.59 -12.47 -3.72
C PHE A 141 3.66 -13.82 -3.00
N LEU A 142 3.83 -13.83 -1.68
CA LEU A 142 3.91 -15.07 -0.89
C LEU A 142 2.61 -15.88 -0.97
N ILE A 143 1.45 -15.23 -0.97
CA ILE A 143 0.15 -15.87 -1.12
C ILE A 143 0.06 -16.54 -2.50
N ILE A 144 0.40 -15.84 -3.58
CA ILE A 144 0.37 -16.38 -4.95
C ILE A 144 1.36 -17.54 -5.08
N LYS A 145 2.58 -17.37 -4.59
CA LYS A 145 3.62 -18.42 -4.64
C LYS A 145 3.21 -19.70 -3.93
N SER A 146 2.56 -19.58 -2.77
CA SER A 146 2.15 -20.72 -1.95
C SER A 146 0.84 -21.38 -2.38
N ASN A 147 0.11 -20.75 -3.31
CA ASN A 147 -1.20 -21.26 -3.74
C ASN A 147 -1.07 -22.37 -4.78
N ASN A 148 -1.94 -23.39 -4.69
CA ASN A 148 -1.99 -24.49 -5.67
C ASN A 148 -2.86 -24.20 -6.90
N ASN A 149 -3.57 -23.05 -6.92
CA ASN A 149 -4.41 -22.66 -8.04
C ASN A 149 -3.57 -22.19 -9.21
N GLN A 150 -3.53 -22.95 -10.29
CA GLN A 150 -2.75 -22.63 -11.50
C GLN A 150 -3.17 -21.31 -12.15
N ARG A 151 -4.44 -20.92 -12.08
CA ARG A 151 -4.90 -19.63 -12.60
C ARG A 151 -4.28 -18.46 -11.81
N LEU A 152 -4.17 -18.58 -10.50
CA LEU A 152 -3.55 -17.58 -9.66
C LEU A 152 -2.03 -17.52 -9.86
N LYS A 153 -1.39 -18.67 -10.08
CA LYS A 153 0.06 -18.73 -10.36
C LYS A 153 0.48 -18.01 -11.64
N LYS A 154 -0.42 -17.80 -12.59
CA LYS A 154 -0.14 -16.99 -13.79
C LYS A 154 0.18 -15.54 -13.44
N PHE A 155 -0.27 -15.05 -12.29
CA PHE A 155 0.05 -13.70 -11.79
C PHE A 155 1.38 -13.63 -11.03
N LEU A 156 2.13 -14.73 -10.89
CA LEU A 156 3.40 -14.73 -10.17
C LEU A 156 4.43 -13.75 -10.76
N PRO A 157 4.69 -13.70 -12.08
CA PRO A 157 5.60 -12.71 -12.65
C PRO A 157 5.17 -11.27 -12.38
N PHE A 158 3.87 -11.01 -12.48
CA PHE A 158 3.31 -9.69 -12.19
C PHE A 158 3.49 -9.31 -10.72
N SER A 159 3.31 -10.24 -9.79
CA SER A 159 3.53 -10.00 -8.36
C SER A 159 5.00 -9.74 -8.02
N ILE A 160 5.93 -10.39 -8.72
CA ILE A 160 7.37 -10.11 -8.59
C ILE A 160 7.68 -8.70 -9.09
N LEU A 161 7.17 -8.34 -10.27
CA LEU A 161 7.35 -6.99 -10.81
C LEU A 161 6.77 -5.93 -9.86
N THR A 162 5.58 -6.15 -9.32
CA THR A 162 4.97 -5.23 -8.35
C THR A 162 5.84 -5.07 -7.10
N LEU A 163 6.42 -6.15 -6.58
CA LEU A 163 7.33 -6.10 -5.44
C LEU A 163 8.60 -5.31 -5.76
N ILE A 164 9.19 -5.53 -6.93
CA ILE A 164 10.38 -4.78 -7.39
C ILE A 164 10.03 -3.30 -7.50
N LEU A 165 8.91 -2.95 -8.13
CA LEU A 165 8.47 -1.56 -8.26
C LEU A 165 8.23 -0.91 -6.89
N ALA A 166 7.62 -1.62 -5.93
CA ALA A 166 7.40 -1.12 -4.58
C ALA A 166 8.73 -0.83 -3.85
N ILE A 167 9.70 -1.73 -3.95
CA ILE A 167 11.04 -1.52 -3.36
C ILE A 167 11.76 -0.36 -4.03
N SER A 168 11.69 -0.27 -5.37
CA SER A 168 12.32 0.81 -6.12
C SER A 168 11.69 2.16 -5.79
N TRP A 169 10.38 2.21 -5.59
CA TRP A 169 9.64 3.41 -5.22
C TRP A 169 10.08 3.94 -3.85
N LEU A 170 10.09 3.10 -2.81
CA LEU A 170 10.61 3.48 -1.50
C LEU A 170 12.10 3.88 -1.57
N GLY A 171 12.91 3.12 -2.31
CA GLY A 171 14.32 3.42 -2.49
C GLY A 171 14.56 4.79 -3.14
N PHE A 172 13.75 5.15 -4.14
CA PHE A 172 13.77 6.46 -4.78
C PHE A 172 13.42 7.57 -3.76
N ASN A 173 12.32 7.42 -3.03
CA ASN A 173 11.89 8.42 -2.04
C ASN A 173 12.89 8.57 -0.89
N LEU A 174 13.43 7.48 -0.35
CA LEU A 174 14.49 7.53 0.67
C LEU A 174 15.76 8.21 0.14
N SER A 175 16.13 7.97 -1.10
CA SER A 175 17.30 8.61 -1.72
C SER A 175 17.10 10.13 -1.83
N LEU A 176 15.90 10.59 -2.16
CA LEU A 176 15.59 12.00 -2.19
C LEU A 176 15.51 12.61 -0.78
N LEU A 177 14.90 11.89 0.18
CA LEU A 177 14.76 12.34 1.55
C LEU A 177 16.13 12.53 2.24
N VAL A 178 17.07 11.61 2.02
CA VAL A 178 18.40 11.66 2.61
C VAL A 178 19.37 12.52 1.77
N GLY A 179 19.31 12.38 0.45
CA GLY A 179 20.22 13.05 -0.48
C GLY A 179 19.93 14.54 -0.62
N GLY A 180 18.67 14.95 -0.60
CA GLY A 180 18.26 16.34 -0.74
C GLY A 180 18.90 17.26 0.31
N PRO A 181 18.76 17.01 1.61
CA PRO A 181 19.40 17.79 2.65
C PRO A 181 20.93 17.78 2.59
N ILE A 182 21.54 16.60 2.34
CA ILE A 182 22.99 16.44 2.33
C ILE A 182 23.64 17.17 1.14
N LEU A 183 23.04 17.06 -0.03
CA LEU A 183 23.60 17.60 -1.26
C LEU A 183 23.09 19.00 -1.59
N CYS A 184 22.17 19.56 -0.80
CA CYS A 184 21.46 20.81 -1.09
C CYS A 184 20.98 20.87 -2.54
N LEU A 185 20.50 19.74 -3.06
CA LEU A 185 19.97 19.69 -4.41
C LEU A 185 18.70 20.55 -4.47
N PRO A 186 18.51 21.32 -5.55
CA PRO A 186 17.31 22.15 -5.72
C PRO A 186 16.08 21.29 -6.09
N ILE A 187 15.82 20.26 -5.31
CA ILE A 187 14.57 19.47 -5.39
C ILE A 187 13.38 20.24 -4.82
N TYR A 188 13.65 21.38 -4.23
CA TYR A 188 12.66 22.31 -3.69
C TYR A 188 11.54 22.67 -4.66
N GLU A 189 11.87 22.77 -5.95
CA GLU A 189 10.87 23.04 -6.98
C GLU A 189 9.96 21.84 -7.28
N MET A 190 10.42 20.61 -6.97
CA MET A 190 9.65 19.37 -7.10
C MET A 190 8.98 18.96 -5.80
N PHE A 191 9.57 19.33 -4.66
CA PHE A 191 9.16 18.88 -3.33
C PHE A 191 9.25 20.05 -2.37
N SER A 192 8.24 20.26 -1.56
CA SER A 192 8.16 21.37 -0.60
C SER A 192 9.27 21.37 0.45
N SER A 193 9.97 20.29 0.60
CA SER A 193 10.96 20.11 1.67
C SER A 193 12.40 20.43 1.29
N GLY A 194 12.79 20.58 0.06
CA GLY A 194 14.15 20.95 -0.40
C GLY A 194 15.26 20.97 0.65
N CYS A 195 16.27 21.85 0.48
CA CYS A 195 17.29 22.13 1.50
C CYS A 195 16.72 22.71 2.82
N ALA A 196 15.46 23.06 2.85
CA ALA A 196 14.80 23.69 4.01
C ALA A 196 14.45 22.71 5.13
N ILE A 197 14.81 21.45 5.02
CA ILE A 197 14.71 20.48 6.13
C ILE A 197 15.81 20.72 7.20
N LEU A 198 16.68 21.66 6.94
CA LEU A 198 17.60 22.18 7.92
C LEU A 198 16.97 23.36 8.63
#